data_fa1e3c9fd577e0a2f61f8fdba4bc0a98
#
_entry.id   fa1e3c9fd577e0a2f61f8fdba4bc0a98
#
_cell.length_a   1.000
_cell.length_b   1.000
_cell.length_c   1.000
_cell.angle_alpha   90.00
_cell.angle_beta   90.00
_cell.angle_gamma   90.00
#
_symmetry.space_group_name_H-M   'P 1'
#
loop_
_entity.id
_entity.type
_entity.pdbx_description
1 polymer ?
#
loop_
_entity_poly.entity_id
_entity_poly.type
_entity_poly.pdbx_seq_one_letter_code
_entity_poly.pdbx_strand_id
1 'polypeptide(L)'
;MDNILQVDHLYKSFDDKAVLNDICLSIRPGEIFGLLGPSGSGKTTLINILTGQIKKDGGDITYFGANRNQFASDVYRSMGLALDVSSLYDRLTCYQNLSIYAEIFNVEKQRILTALEYVNLINDAKTRVSKLSKGMRQRLLIARAILHEPKIIFLDEPTSDLDPLNTLEIHKLILSLQQQGTAIFMTTHKMDEAMKLCNNIALLNNSVIAEYGNPSEICQKYNLENKLRIVLHNGEIVELNNDAESMKIISEYYANGQIRAVHSSESDLKEVFLSVVKKGKSNEI
;
A
#
# COMPACT_ATOMS: atom_id res chain seq x y z
N MET A 1 1.66 14.04 -17.46
CA MET A 1 0.32 13.63 -16.96
C MET A 1 0.18 14.23 -15.59
N ASP A 2 -0.91 14.92 -15.32
CA ASP A 2 -1.12 15.58 -14.03
C ASP A 2 -1.35 14.54 -12.93
N ASN A 3 -0.86 14.82 -11.71
CA ASN A 3 -1.06 13.97 -10.56
C ASN A 3 -2.56 13.90 -10.20
N ILE A 4 -3.02 12.73 -9.79
CA ILE A 4 -4.39 12.53 -9.29
C ILE A 4 -4.51 13.03 -7.84
N LEU A 5 -3.42 12.92 -7.09
CA LEU A 5 -3.24 13.47 -5.74
C LEU A 5 -1.84 14.05 -5.64
N GLN A 6 -1.75 15.26 -5.09
CA GLN A 6 -0.49 15.88 -4.70
C GLN A 6 -0.63 16.49 -3.32
N VAL A 7 0.37 16.30 -2.50
CA VAL A 7 0.49 16.82 -1.13
C VAL A 7 1.80 17.59 -1.04
N ASP A 8 1.71 18.85 -0.65
CA ASP A 8 2.84 19.75 -0.55
C ASP A 8 2.92 20.32 0.86
N HIS A 9 4.04 20.04 1.53
CA HIS A 9 4.38 20.58 2.86
C HIS A 9 3.25 20.42 3.90
N LEU A 10 2.67 19.21 4.02
CA LEU A 10 1.57 18.93 4.94
C LEU A 10 2.07 18.82 6.38
N TYR A 11 1.36 19.49 7.27
CA TYR A 11 1.61 19.51 8.71
C TYR A 11 0.38 19.09 9.50
N LYS A 12 0.60 18.30 10.58
CA LYS A 12 -0.44 17.95 11.55
C LYS A 12 0.16 17.71 12.92
N SER A 13 -0.42 18.39 13.93
CA SER A 13 -0.13 18.16 15.34
C SER A 13 -1.41 17.84 16.10
N PHE A 14 -1.30 17.12 17.20
CA PHE A 14 -2.33 16.96 18.21
C PHE A 14 -1.72 17.42 19.53
N ASP A 15 -2.33 18.41 20.14
CA ASP A 15 -1.77 19.14 21.26
C ASP A 15 -0.33 19.59 20.94
N ASP A 16 0.64 19.25 21.75
CA ASP A 16 2.07 19.61 21.56
C ASP A 16 2.85 18.57 20.75
N LYS A 17 2.21 17.50 20.26
CA LYS A 17 2.88 16.43 19.52
C LYS A 17 2.68 16.57 18.02
N ALA A 18 3.78 16.84 17.29
CA ALA A 18 3.79 16.75 15.84
C ALA A 18 3.63 15.28 15.40
N VAL A 19 2.61 15.01 14.55
CA VAL A 19 2.33 13.67 13.99
C VAL A 19 2.70 13.59 12.52
N LEU A 20 2.55 14.69 11.78
CA LEU A 20 3.02 14.84 10.40
C LEU A 20 3.78 16.17 10.31
N ASN A 21 4.97 16.12 9.76
CA ASN A 21 5.85 17.26 9.63
C ASN A 21 6.46 17.29 8.23
N ASP A 22 6.10 18.27 7.46
CA ASP A 22 6.61 18.50 6.10
C ASP A 22 6.42 17.31 5.15
N ILE A 23 5.20 16.77 5.09
CA ILE A 23 4.88 15.62 4.24
C ILE A 23 4.64 16.09 2.80
N CYS A 24 5.47 15.58 1.88
CA CYS A 24 5.32 15.78 0.43
C CYS A 24 5.19 14.42 -0.26
N LEU A 25 4.14 14.24 -1.08
CA LEU A 25 3.94 13.05 -1.91
C LEU A 25 3.06 13.35 -3.12
N SER A 26 3.16 12.51 -4.14
CA SER A 26 2.29 12.59 -5.31
C SER A 26 1.90 11.21 -5.82
N ILE A 27 0.72 11.10 -6.42
CA ILE A 27 0.20 9.86 -7.00
C ILE A 27 -0.34 10.15 -8.39
N ARG A 28 0.03 9.30 -9.35
CA ARG A 28 -0.42 9.38 -10.74
C ARG A 28 -1.65 8.50 -10.98
N PRO A 29 -2.43 8.76 -12.03
CA PRO A 29 -3.47 7.85 -12.46
C PRO A 29 -2.93 6.43 -12.69
N GLY A 30 -3.63 5.40 -12.22
CA GLY A 30 -3.21 4.00 -12.36
C GLY A 30 -1.95 3.62 -11.58
N GLU A 31 -1.57 4.41 -10.57
CA GLU A 31 -0.45 4.11 -9.69
C GLU A 31 -0.92 3.47 -8.38
N ILE A 32 -0.21 2.46 -7.92
CA ILE A 32 -0.32 1.94 -6.56
C ILE A 32 0.77 2.57 -5.71
N PHE A 33 0.36 3.40 -4.77
CA PHE A 33 1.23 4.07 -3.81
C PHE A 33 1.09 3.45 -2.42
N GLY A 34 2.21 3.05 -1.83
CA GLY A 34 2.28 2.46 -0.49
C GLY A 34 2.80 3.42 0.56
N LEU A 35 2.05 3.64 1.64
CA LEU A 35 2.53 4.34 2.83
C LEU A 35 2.92 3.31 3.89
N LEU A 36 4.21 3.21 4.17
CA LEU A 36 4.79 2.29 5.14
C LEU A 36 5.27 3.03 6.38
N GLY A 37 5.29 2.37 7.51
CA GLY A 37 5.79 2.94 8.76
C GLY A 37 5.39 2.11 9.97
N PRO A 38 6.06 2.28 11.12
CA PRO A 38 5.71 1.57 12.35
C PRO A 38 4.31 1.97 12.85
N SER A 39 3.75 1.19 13.78
CA SER A 39 2.52 1.58 14.46
C SER A 39 2.71 2.94 15.14
N GLY A 40 1.72 3.82 15.01
CA GLY A 40 1.76 5.17 15.58
C GLY A 40 2.62 6.18 14.83
N SER A 41 3.15 5.86 13.63
CA SER A 41 3.94 6.81 12.83
C SER A 41 3.13 7.93 12.16
N GLY A 42 1.78 7.85 12.17
CA GLY A 42 0.90 8.85 11.55
C GLY A 42 0.21 8.40 10.26
N LYS A 43 0.34 7.14 9.82
CA LYS A 43 -0.30 6.63 8.58
C LYS A 43 -1.81 6.86 8.55
N THR A 44 -2.51 6.44 9.61
CA THR A 44 -3.96 6.64 9.72
C THR A 44 -4.34 8.12 9.79
N THR A 45 -3.51 8.95 10.43
CA THR A 45 -3.71 10.41 10.45
C THR A 45 -3.60 10.99 9.05
N LEU A 46 -2.59 10.58 8.27
CA LEU A 46 -2.42 11.05 6.89
C LEU A 46 -3.61 10.63 6.02
N ILE A 47 -4.02 9.35 6.04
CA ILE A 47 -5.21 8.88 5.32
C ILE A 47 -6.45 9.71 5.70
N ASN A 48 -6.68 9.93 6.99
CA ASN A 48 -7.85 10.68 7.47
C ASN A 48 -7.83 12.15 7.02
N ILE A 49 -6.65 12.75 6.88
CA ILE A 49 -6.52 14.10 6.31
C ILE A 49 -6.80 14.06 4.81
N LEU A 50 -6.20 13.10 4.08
CA LEU A 50 -6.40 12.95 2.64
C LEU A 50 -7.84 12.63 2.28
N THR A 51 -8.57 11.95 3.14
CA THR A 51 -10.00 11.64 2.95
C THR A 51 -10.94 12.68 3.56
N GLY A 52 -10.42 13.78 4.14
CA GLY A 52 -11.19 14.88 4.68
C GLY A 52 -11.84 14.62 6.04
N GLN A 53 -11.50 13.54 6.72
CA GLN A 53 -12.04 13.20 8.06
C GLN A 53 -11.37 14.02 9.16
N ILE A 54 -10.12 14.45 8.96
CA ILE A 54 -9.35 15.29 9.88
C ILE A 54 -8.81 16.49 9.10
N LYS A 55 -8.85 17.68 9.72
CA LYS A 55 -8.27 18.90 9.14
C LYS A 55 -6.75 18.90 9.30
N LYS A 56 -6.04 19.30 8.25
CA LYS A 56 -4.61 19.61 8.30
C LYS A 56 -4.36 20.93 9.04
N ASP A 57 -3.15 21.11 9.56
CA ASP A 57 -2.75 22.35 10.21
C ASP A 57 -2.00 23.30 9.25
N GLY A 58 -1.33 22.73 8.23
CA GLY A 58 -0.63 23.49 7.19
C GLY A 58 -0.42 22.69 5.92
N GLY A 59 0.17 23.32 4.89
CA GLY A 59 0.44 22.73 3.59
C GLY A 59 -0.74 22.69 2.64
N ASP A 60 -0.58 22.08 1.46
CA ASP A 60 -1.59 22.02 0.42
C ASP A 60 -1.88 20.59 -0.03
N ILE A 61 -3.13 20.33 -0.40
CA ILE A 61 -3.57 19.06 -1.00
C ILE A 61 -4.33 19.39 -2.27
N THR A 62 -3.86 18.81 -3.36
CA THR A 62 -4.45 19.01 -4.69
C THR A 62 -4.97 17.67 -5.20
N TYR A 63 -6.23 17.65 -5.65
CA TYR A 63 -6.85 16.51 -6.33
C TYR A 63 -7.16 16.85 -7.77
N PHE A 64 -6.83 15.95 -8.69
CA PHE A 64 -7.15 16.05 -10.12
C PHE A 64 -6.66 17.36 -10.75
N GLY A 65 -5.47 17.85 -10.35
CA GLY A 65 -4.89 19.10 -10.86
C GLY A 65 -5.55 20.38 -10.36
N ALA A 66 -6.57 20.29 -9.52
CA ALA A 66 -7.24 21.47 -8.94
C ALA A 66 -6.81 21.67 -7.48
N ASN A 67 -6.21 22.84 -7.19
CA ASN A 67 -5.98 23.26 -5.80
C ASN A 67 -7.32 23.56 -5.15
N ARG A 68 -7.80 22.65 -4.32
CA ARG A 68 -9.09 22.77 -3.64
C ARG A 68 -8.85 22.76 -2.14
N ASN A 69 -8.78 23.95 -1.58
CA ASN A 69 -8.71 24.16 -0.13
C ASN A 69 -9.95 23.63 0.63
N GLN A 70 -10.97 23.16 -0.07
CA GLN A 70 -12.14 22.49 0.48
C GLN A 70 -12.48 21.27 -0.37
N PHE A 71 -12.80 20.17 0.29
CA PHE A 71 -13.32 18.96 -0.35
C PHE A 71 -14.68 19.27 -0.99
N ALA A 72 -14.68 19.62 -2.26
CA ALA A 72 -15.91 19.74 -3.03
C ALA A 72 -16.55 18.35 -3.19
N SER A 73 -17.87 18.31 -3.34
CA SER A 73 -18.65 17.07 -3.51
C SER A 73 -18.10 16.16 -4.62
N ASP A 74 -17.54 16.75 -5.67
CA ASP A 74 -16.98 16.04 -6.82
C ASP A 74 -15.69 15.25 -6.46
N VAL A 75 -14.89 15.77 -5.52
CA VAL A 75 -13.70 15.10 -5.01
C VAL A 75 -14.10 13.84 -4.24
N TYR A 76 -15.07 13.94 -3.33
CA TYR A 76 -15.57 12.78 -2.60
C TYR A 76 -16.19 11.71 -3.52
N ARG A 77 -16.92 12.15 -4.55
CA ARG A 77 -17.48 11.23 -5.57
C ARG A 77 -16.40 10.53 -6.41
N SER A 78 -15.19 11.06 -6.42
CA SER A 78 -14.05 10.46 -7.13
C SER A 78 -13.16 9.61 -6.23
N MET A 79 -13.49 9.47 -4.94
CA MET A 79 -12.74 8.69 -3.95
C MET A 79 -13.50 7.44 -3.50
N GLY A 80 -12.83 6.30 -3.50
CA GLY A 80 -13.30 5.08 -2.84
C GLY A 80 -12.59 4.88 -1.51
N LEU A 81 -13.32 4.53 -0.45
CA LEU A 81 -12.75 4.35 0.89
C LEU A 81 -12.99 2.93 1.40
N ALA A 82 -11.91 2.18 1.62
CA ALA A 82 -11.92 0.87 2.25
C ALA A 82 -10.95 0.87 3.44
N LEU A 83 -11.32 1.61 4.50
CA LEU A 83 -10.44 1.90 5.63
C LEU A 83 -10.69 0.95 6.82
N ASP A 84 -11.94 0.64 7.13
CA ASP A 84 -12.29 -0.16 8.29
C ASP A 84 -13.47 -1.11 7.99
N VAL A 85 -13.23 -2.40 8.18
CA VAL A 85 -14.27 -3.44 8.03
C VAL A 85 -15.39 -3.33 9.06
N SER A 86 -15.14 -2.70 10.20
CA SER A 86 -16.17 -2.45 11.22
C SER A 86 -17.25 -1.47 10.74
N SER A 87 -16.99 -0.72 9.67
CA SER A 87 -17.95 0.17 9.02
C SER A 87 -19.02 -0.55 8.19
N LEU A 88 -18.94 -1.87 8.05
CA LEU A 88 -19.99 -2.70 7.43
C LEU A 88 -21.12 -2.99 8.42
N TYR A 89 -22.35 -2.99 7.93
CA TYR A 89 -23.54 -3.27 8.74
C TYR A 89 -23.75 -4.78 8.90
N ASP A 90 -23.37 -5.34 10.01
CA ASP A 90 -23.39 -6.79 10.31
C ASP A 90 -24.76 -7.47 10.14
N ARG A 91 -25.84 -6.76 10.44
CA ARG A 91 -27.22 -7.28 10.35
C ARG A 91 -27.78 -7.28 8.93
N LEU A 92 -27.16 -6.53 8.03
CA LEU A 92 -27.58 -6.43 6.63
C LEU A 92 -26.85 -7.49 5.78
N THR A 93 -27.46 -7.82 4.62
CA THR A 93 -26.80 -8.67 3.62
C THR A 93 -25.72 -7.91 2.85
N CYS A 94 -24.88 -8.62 2.08
CA CYS A 94 -23.90 -7.99 1.18
C CYS A 94 -24.59 -7.00 0.23
N TYR A 95 -25.66 -7.43 -0.41
CA TYR A 95 -26.45 -6.58 -1.31
C TYR A 95 -26.99 -5.33 -0.60
N GLN A 96 -27.60 -5.50 0.58
CA GLN A 96 -28.16 -4.37 1.34
C GLN A 96 -27.09 -3.38 1.79
N ASN A 97 -25.90 -3.86 2.19
CA ASN A 97 -24.78 -2.98 2.51
C ASN A 97 -24.40 -2.09 1.32
N LEU A 98 -24.29 -2.67 0.12
CA LEU A 98 -23.97 -1.90 -1.08
C LEU A 98 -25.13 -1.00 -1.53
N SER A 99 -26.39 -1.40 -1.31
CA SER A 99 -27.57 -0.61 -1.67
C SER A 99 -27.58 0.76 -1.00
N ILE A 100 -27.16 0.85 0.27
CA ILE A 100 -27.09 2.12 1.00
C ILE A 100 -26.15 3.09 0.27
N TYR A 101 -24.97 2.61 -0.16
CA TYR A 101 -24.00 3.42 -0.87
C TYR A 101 -24.42 3.72 -2.31
N ALA A 102 -25.11 2.78 -2.96
CA ALA A 102 -25.70 3.01 -4.28
C ALA A 102 -26.70 4.19 -4.25
N GLU A 103 -27.51 4.30 -3.22
CA GLU A 103 -28.42 5.44 -3.03
C GLU A 103 -27.66 6.74 -2.77
N ILE A 104 -26.64 6.74 -1.89
CA ILE A 104 -25.83 7.93 -1.57
C ILE A 104 -25.13 8.48 -2.83
N PHE A 105 -24.56 7.60 -3.65
CA PHE A 105 -23.81 7.98 -4.85
C PHE A 105 -24.70 8.07 -6.11
N ASN A 106 -26.00 7.77 -5.99
CA ASN A 106 -26.95 7.70 -7.10
C ASN A 106 -26.49 6.74 -8.21
N VAL A 107 -26.11 5.51 -7.80
CA VAL A 107 -25.64 4.44 -8.67
C VAL A 107 -26.76 3.45 -8.94
N GLU A 108 -26.87 2.98 -10.16
CA GLU A 108 -27.89 2.01 -10.57
C GLU A 108 -27.75 0.68 -9.82
N LYS A 109 -28.90 0.04 -9.48
CA LYS A 109 -28.91 -1.24 -8.74
C LYS A 109 -28.15 -2.37 -9.42
N GLN A 110 -28.07 -2.35 -10.75
CA GLN A 110 -27.29 -3.33 -11.51
C GLN A 110 -25.79 -3.30 -11.13
N ARG A 111 -25.23 -2.13 -10.84
CA ARG A 111 -23.84 -1.97 -10.41
C ARG A 111 -23.52 -2.70 -9.11
N ILE A 112 -24.51 -2.89 -8.21
CA ILE A 112 -24.33 -3.66 -6.98
C ILE A 112 -23.95 -5.11 -7.32
N LEU A 113 -24.65 -5.71 -8.27
CA LEU A 113 -24.37 -7.09 -8.69
C LEU A 113 -23.01 -7.19 -9.35
N THR A 114 -22.69 -6.27 -10.26
CA THR A 114 -21.38 -6.18 -10.91
C THR A 114 -20.25 -6.03 -9.87
N ALA A 115 -20.41 -5.16 -8.87
CA ALA A 115 -19.41 -4.99 -7.82
C ALA A 115 -19.25 -6.24 -6.96
N LEU A 116 -20.35 -6.96 -6.64
CA LEU A 116 -20.28 -8.24 -5.92
C LEU A 116 -19.63 -9.34 -6.76
N GLU A 117 -19.89 -9.38 -8.06
CA GLU A 117 -19.24 -10.32 -8.97
C GLU A 117 -17.74 -10.04 -9.06
N TYR A 118 -17.35 -8.78 -9.23
CA TYR A 118 -15.95 -8.36 -9.29
C TYR A 118 -15.10 -8.82 -8.09
N VAL A 119 -15.71 -8.85 -6.90
CA VAL A 119 -15.02 -9.30 -5.67
C VAL A 119 -15.34 -10.76 -5.31
N ASN A 120 -15.91 -11.57 -6.21
CA ASN A 120 -16.31 -12.97 -5.99
C ASN A 120 -17.26 -13.16 -4.80
N LEU A 121 -18.27 -12.29 -4.64
CA LEU A 121 -19.30 -12.37 -3.60
C LEU A 121 -20.72 -12.40 -4.18
N ILE A 122 -20.89 -12.63 -5.47
CA ILE A 122 -22.23 -12.65 -6.11
C ILE A 122 -23.13 -13.73 -5.52
N ASN A 123 -22.58 -14.92 -5.22
CA ASN A 123 -23.31 -16.04 -4.61
C ASN A 123 -23.69 -15.76 -3.14
N ASP A 124 -22.98 -14.82 -2.49
CA ASP A 124 -23.20 -14.38 -1.12
C ASP A 124 -24.00 -13.08 -1.02
N ALA A 125 -24.58 -12.59 -2.13
CA ALA A 125 -25.34 -11.34 -2.16
C ALA A 125 -26.43 -11.27 -1.08
N LYS A 126 -27.09 -12.40 -0.75
CA LYS A 126 -28.13 -12.51 0.27
C LYS A 126 -27.61 -12.94 1.64
N THR A 127 -26.31 -13.21 1.80
CA THR A 127 -25.68 -13.60 3.05
C THR A 127 -25.49 -12.36 3.93
N ARG A 128 -25.86 -12.47 5.23
CA ARG A 128 -25.61 -11.38 6.20
C ARG A 128 -24.11 -11.22 6.44
N VAL A 129 -23.65 -9.97 6.58
CA VAL A 129 -22.23 -9.66 6.83
C VAL A 129 -21.72 -10.34 8.11
N SER A 130 -22.53 -10.49 9.14
CA SER A 130 -22.16 -11.23 10.37
C SER A 130 -21.75 -12.69 10.13
N LYS A 131 -22.13 -13.30 9.01
CA LYS A 131 -21.80 -14.68 8.64
C LYS A 131 -20.58 -14.78 7.70
N LEU A 132 -20.04 -13.66 7.23
CA LEU A 132 -18.90 -13.64 6.33
C LEU A 132 -17.59 -13.92 7.07
N SER A 133 -16.67 -14.62 6.40
CA SER A 133 -15.27 -14.70 6.85
C SER A 133 -14.60 -13.32 6.81
N LYS A 134 -13.45 -13.17 7.46
CA LYS A 134 -12.68 -11.93 7.46
C LYS A 134 -12.29 -11.50 6.04
N GLY A 135 -11.80 -12.43 5.22
CA GLY A 135 -11.47 -12.14 3.81
C GLY A 135 -12.69 -11.74 2.97
N MET A 136 -13.87 -12.38 3.19
CA MET A 136 -15.09 -11.96 2.52
C MET A 136 -15.54 -10.56 2.94
N ARG A 137 -15.43 -10.22 4.23
CA ARG A 137 -15.72 -8.85 4.71
C ARG A 137 -14.79 -7.81 4.05
N GLN A 138 -13.51 -8.12 3.93
CA GLN A 138 -12.55 -7.23 3.27
C GLN A 138 -12.89 -7.04 1.79
N ARG A 139 -13.25 -8.12 1.08
CA ARG A 139 -13.70 -8.04 -0.31
C ARG A 139 -14.99 -7.21 -0.45
N LEU A 140 -15.94 -7.37 0.47
CA LEU A 140 -17.16 -6.55 0.47
C LEU A 140 -16.86 -5.07 0.73
N LEU A 141 -15.89 -4.78 1.60
CA LEU A 141 -15.44 -3.40 1.86
C LEU A 141 -14.83 -2.77 0.59
N ILE A 142 -14.04 -3.54 -0.17
CA ILE A 142 -13.51 -3.11 -1.47
C ILE A 142 -14.66 -2.93 -2.48
N ALA A 143 -15.62 -3.86 -2.56
CA ALA A 143 -16.79 -3.74 -3.44
C ALA A 143 -17.56 -2.44 -3.18
N ARG A 144 -17.72 -2.06 -1.91
CA ARG A 144 -18.33 -0.81 -1.50
C ARG A 144 -17.53 0.41 -1.99
N ALA A 145 -16.21 0.35 -1.86
CA ALA A 145 -15.32 1.45 -2.27
C ALA A 145 -15.32 1.67 -3.79
N ILE A 146 -15.48 0.62 -4.60
CA ILE A 146 -15.46 0.71 -6.07
C ILE A 146 -16.84 0.91 -6.71
N LEU A 147 -17.92 0.87 -5.95
CA LEU A 147 -19.29 0.84 -6.45
C LEU A 147 -19.63 2.01 -7.39
N HIS A 148 -19.11 3.18 -7.11
CA HIS A 148 -19.33 4.43 -7.85
C HIS A 148 -18.18 4.79 -8.81
N GLU A 149 -17.32 3.82 -9.16
CA GLU A 149 -16.19 3.97 -10.10
C GLU A 149 -15.25 5.13 -9.76
N PRO A 150 -14.64 5.12 -8.55
CA PRO A 150 -13.77 6.20 -8.14
C PRO A 150 -12.48 6.24 -8.99
N LYS A 151 -11.88 7.43 -9.08
CA LYS A 151 -10.58 7.62 -9.73
C LYS A 151 -9.41 7.24 -8.83
N ILE A 152 -9.59 7.34 -7.51
CA ILE A 152 -8.61 6.93 -6.49
C ILE A 152 -9.30 6.16 -5.36
N ILE A 153 -8.62 5.11 -4.87
CA ILE A 153 -9.09 4.30 -3.75
C ILE A 153 -8.07 4.37 -2.62
N PHE A 154 -8.58 4.56 -1.40
CA PHE A 154 -7.80 4.50 -0.16
C PHE A 154 -8.06 3.19 0.56
N LEU A 155 -6.99 2.43 0.82
CA LEU A 155 -7.00 1.13 1.50
C LEU A 155 -6.15 1.23 2.78
N ASP A 156 -6.72 0.97 3.94
CA ASP A 156 -5.95 0.92 5.19
C ASP A 156 -5.69 -0.54 5.57
N GLU A 157 -4.43 -0.97 5.48
CA GLU A 157 -3.97 -2.33 5.76
C GLU A 157 -4.85 -3.45 5.16
N PRO A 158 -5.06 -3.47 3.82
CA PRO A 158 -6.10 -4.28 3.18
C PRO A 158 -5.95 -5.79 3.35
N THR A 159 -4.77 -6.27 3.74
CA THR A 159 -4.51 -7.71 3.94
C THR A 159 -4.14 -8.05 5.37
N SER A 160 -4.29 -7.10 6.32
CA SER A 160 -3.97 -7.36 7.73
C SER A 160 -4.78 -8.53 8.27
N ASP A 161 -4.10 -9.44 8.96
CA ASP A 161 -4.69 -10.64 9.58
C ASP A 161 -5.49 -11.54 8.61
N LEU A 162 -5.22 -11.51 7.34
CA LEU A 162 -5.74 -12.47 6.37
C LEU A 162 -4.77 -13.64 6.18
N ASP A 163 -5.32 -14.81 5.92
CA ASP A 163 -4.55 -15.97 5.49
C ASP A 163 -3.94 -15.75 4.08
N PRO A 164 -2.95 -16.57 3.66
CA PRO A 164 -2.27 -16.37 2.39
C PRO A 164 -3.19 -16.42 1.17
N LEU A 165 -4.24 -17.26 1.16
CA LEU A 165 -5.15 -17.38 0.03
C LEU A 165 -6.01 -16.12 -0.11
N ASN A 166 -6.61 -15.65 0.98
CA ASN A 166 -7.37 -14.41 0.98
C ASN A 166 -6.48 -13.19 0.66
N THR A 167 -5.23 -13.18 1.13
CA THR A 167 -4.25 -12.15 0.77
C THR A 167 -4.03 -12.10 -0.75
N LEU A 168 -3.81 -13.25 -1.41
CA LEU A 168 -3.65 -13.32 -2.87
C LEU A 168 -4.90 -12.83 -3.62
N GLU A 169 -6.10 -13.14 -3.15
CA GLU A 169 -7.34 -12.64 -3.73
C GLU A 169 -7.42 -11.10 -3.68
N ILE A 170 -7.09 -10.50 -2.54
CA ILE A 170 -7.04 -9.04 -2.39
C ILE A 170 -5.96 -8.43 -3.31
N HIS A 171 -4.77 -9.02 -3.40
CA HIS A 171 -3.72 -8.55 -4.31
C HIS A 171 -4.18 -8.54 -5.77
N LYS A 172 -4.86 -9.62 -6.23
CA LYS A 172 -5.43 -9.67 -7.58
C LYS A 172 -6.45 -8.57 -7.83
N LEU A 173 -7.33 -8.30 -6.86
CA LEU A 173 -8.31 -7.22 -6.94
C LEU A 173 -7.62 -5.85 -7.06
N ILE A 174 -6.61 -5.58 -6.23
CA ILE A 174 -5.84 -4.33 -6.26
C ILE A 174 -5.17 -4.14 -7.62
N LEU A 175 -4.48 -5.17 -8.13
CA LEU A 175 -3.82 -5.11 -9.45
C LEU A 175 -4.83 -4.94 -10.59
N SER A 176 -5.99 -5.60 -10.53
CA SER A 176 -7.03 -5.46 -11.54
C SER A 176 -7.62 -4.03 -11.57
N LEU A 177 -7.81 -3.40 -10.42
CA LEU A 177 -8.25 -2.00 -10.32
C LEU A 177 -7.20 -1.04 -10.90
N GLN A 178 -5.93 -1.26 -10.61
CA GLN A 178 -4.82 -0.49 -11.16
C GLN A 178 -4.79 -0.59 -12.70
N GLN A 179 -4.92 -1.81 -13.25
CA GLN A 179 -4.94 -2.04 -14.70
C GLN A 179 -6.10 -1.33 -15.40
N GLN A 180 -7.20 -1.09 -14.69
CA GLN A 180 -8.35 -0.29 -15.17
C GLN A 180 -8.10 1.22 -15.06
N GLY A 181 -6.92 1.65 -14.58
CA GLY A 181 -6.54 3.06 -14.46
C GLY A 181 -6.90 3.71 -13.14
N THR A 182 -7.45 2.97 -12.17
CA THR A 182 -7.73 3.48 -10.83
C THR A 182 -6.43 3.66 -10.06
N ALA A 183 -6.19 4.84 -9.49
CA ALA A 183 -5.08 5.06 -8.56
C ALA A 183 -5.40 4.46 -7.19
N ILE A 184 -4.38 3.95 -6.52
CA ILE A 184 -4.55 3.30 -5.22
C ILE A 184 -3.56 3.87 -4.23
N PHE A 185 -4.07 4.41 -3.13
CA PHE A 185 -3.28 4.74 -1.95
C PHE A 185 -3.52 3.64 -0.91
N MET A 186 -2.49 2.93 -0.51
CA MET A 186 -2.61 1.90 0.51
C MET A 186 -1.62 2.09 1.65
N THR A 187 -2.04 1.80 2.88
CA THR A 187 -1.10 1.61 3.98
C THR A 187 -0.81 0.14 4.16
N THR A 188 0.41 -0.17 4.55
CA THR A 188 0.78 -1.52 4.97
C THR A 188 1.99 -1.50 5.89
N HIS A 189 2.10 -2.49 6.75
CA HIS A 189 3.31 -2.80 7.49
C HIS A 189 4.03 -4.03 6.93
N LYS A 190 3.47 -4.66 5.87
CA LYS A 190 4.03 -5.83 5.19
C LYS A 190 4.94 -5.39 4.05
N MET A 191 6.25 -5.48 4.25
CA MET A 191 7.24 -5.06 3.26
C MET A 191 7.14 -5.85 1.96
N ASP A 192 6.87 -7.17 2.04
CA ASP A 192 6.69 -8.04 0.87
C ASP A 192 5.48 -7.63 0.02
N GLU A 193 4.42 -7.13 0.65
CA GLU A 193 3.24 -6.63 -0.03
C GLU A 193 3.56 -5.35 -0.81
N ALA A 194 4.27 -4.42 -0.16
CA ALA A 194 4.70 -3.18 -0.79
C ALA A 194 5.63 -3.44 -1.99
N MET A 195 6.59 -4.36 -1.85
CA MET A 195 7.48 -4.78 -2.95
C MET A 195 6.72 -5.37 -4.13
N LYS A 196 5.65 -6.12 -3.89
CA LYS A 196 4.88 -6.80 -4.94
C LYS A 196 3.88 -5.91 -5.65
N LEU A 197 3.29 -4.95 -4.95
CA LEU A 197 2.15 -4.19 -5.44
C LEU A 197 2.50 -2.75 -5.80
N CYS A 198 3.34 -2.08 -5.00
CA CYS A 198 3.50 -0.64 -5.09
C CYS A 198 4.46 -0.21 -6.21
N ASN A 199 4.05 0.79 -6.99
CA ASN A 199 4.92 1.47 -7.95
C ASN A 199 5.88 2.41 -7.21
N ASN A 200 5.36 3.15 -6.23
CA ASN A 200 6.13 3.99 -5.32
C ASN A 200 5.68 3.78 -3.89
N ILE A 201 6.60 4.02 -2.97
CA ILE A 201 6.34 3.98 -1.52
C ILE A 201 6.86 5.23 -0.83
N ALA A 202 6.29 5.51 0.33
CA ALA A 202 6.86 6.43 1.31
C ALA A 202 7.06 5.70 2.64
N LEU A 203 8.25 5.79 3.23
CA LEU A 203 8.54 5.30 4.58
C LEU A 203 8.33 6.45 5.57
N LEU A 204 7.21 6.40 6.31
CA LEU A 204 6.89 7.40 7.33
C LEU A 204 7.50 6.98 8.68
N ASN A 205 8.43 7.78 9.18
CA ASN A 205 9.10 7.57 10.47
C ASN A 205 9.32 8.90 11.19
N ASN A 206 9.08 8.97 12.49
CA ASN A 206 9.23 10.19 13.29
C ASN A 206 8.58 11.42 12.64
N SER A 207 7.33 11.27 12.21
CA SER A 207 6.50 12.33 11.61
C SER A 207 6.96 12.85 10.23
N VAL A 208 8.02 12.31 9.62
CA VAL A 208 8.54 12.71 8.32
C VAL A 208 8.61 11.54 7.35
N ILE A 209 8.59 11.81 6.05
CA ILE A 209 8.92 10.82 5.02
C ILE A 209 10.44 10.68 4.96
N ALA A 210 10.94 9.55 5.46
CA ALA A 210 12.37 9.26 5.51
C ALA A 210 12.92 8.71 4.19
N GLU A 211 12.10 7.99 3.42
CA GLU A 211 12.40 7.51 2.06
C GLU A 211 11.15 7.58 1.19
N TYR A 212 11.34 7.90 -0.09
CA TYR A 212 10.29 8.02 -1.10
C TYR A 212 10.79 7.53 -2.45
N GLY A 213 10.02 6.73 -3.15
CA GLY A 213 10.32 6.29 -4.51
C GLY A 213 9.94 4.83 -4.79
N ASN A 214 10.49 4.29 -5.88
CA ASN A 214 10.28 2.90 -6.25
C ASN A 214 10.90 1.95 -5.20
N PRO A 215 10.18 0.91 -4.74
CA PRO A 215 10.68 0.01 -3.70
C PRO A 215 12.03 -0.64 -4.04
N SER A 216 12.21 -1.09 -5.30
CA SER A 216 13.45 -1.73 -5.74
C SER A 216 14.62 -0.75 -5.79
N GLU A 217 14.41 0.50 -6.23
CA GLU A 217 15.43 1.54 -6.24
C GLU A 217 15.86 1.92 -4.82
N ILE A 218 14.89 1.99 -3.88
CA ILE A 218 15.16 2.20 -2.47
C ILE A 218 16.02 1.07 -1.92
N CYS A 219 15.68 -0.20 -2.19
CA CYS A 219 16.49 -1.34 -1.77
C CYS A 219 17.92 -1.28 -2.34
N GLN A 220 18.09 -0.94 -3.61
CA GLN A 220 19.41 -0.78 -4.23
C GLN A 220 20.25 0.32 -3.56
N LYS A 221 19.64 1.46 -3.20
CA LYS A 221 20.32 2.56 -2.48
C LYS A 221 20.91 2.11 -1.14
N TYR A 222 20.31 1.12 -0.50
CA TYR A 222 20.73 0.58 0.80
C TYR A 222 21.57 -0.68 0.70
N ASN A 223 21.79 -1.23 -0.50
CA ASN A 223 22.68 -2.37 -0.71
C ASN A 223 24.15 -1.91 -0.71
N LEU A 224 24.70 -1.68 0.49
CA LEU A 224 26.05 -1.19 0.67
C LEU A 224 27.11 -2.29 0.49
N GLU A 225 26.75 -3.56 0.64
CA GLU A 225 27.72 -4.64 0.65
C GLU A 225 28.02 -5.21 -0.72
N ASN A 226 27.09 -5.13 -1.69
CA ASN A 226 27.20 -5.64 -3.06
C ASN A 226 27.94 -6.99 -3.15
N LYS A 227 27.50 -7.97 -2.33
CA LYS A 227 28.12 -9.30 -2.23
C LYS A 227 27.32 -10.35 -2.99
N LEU A 228 28.00 -11.43 -3.37
CA LEU A 228 27.41 -12.64 -3.90
C LEU A 228 27.55 -13.76 -2.86
N ARG A 229 26.45 -14.45 -2.58
CA ARG A 229 26.40 -15.63 -1.71
C ARG A 229 26.17 -16.86 -2.55
N ILE A 230 27.16 -17.75 -2.56
CA ILE A 230 27.14 -18.98 -3.35
C ILE A 230 26.90 -20.16 -2.38
N VAL A 231 25.87 -20.93 -2.66
CA VAL A 231 25.56 -22.16 -1.92
C VAL A 231 26.08 -23.34 -2.75
N LEU A 232 27.02 -24.11 -2.20
CA LEU A 232 27.57 -25.28 -2.85
C LEU A 232 26.74 -26.55 -2.55
N HIS A 233 26.86 -27.58 -3.39
CA HIS A 233 26.14 -28.84 -3.20
C HIS A 233 26.54 -29.58 -1.89
N ASN A 234 27.72 -29.34 -1.37
CA ASN A 234 28.18 -29.88 -0.07
C ASN A 234 27.59 -29.15 1.14
N GLY A 235 26.79 -28.10 0.92
CA GLY A 235 26.17 -27.25 1.95
C GLY A 235 27.05 -26.08 2.41
N GLU A 236 28.26 -25.95 1.89
CA GLU A 236 29.13 -24.80 2.17
C GLU A 236 28.59 -23.53 1.54
N ILE A 237 28.78 -22.38 2.22
CA ILE A 237 28.37 -21.05 1.76
C ILE A 237 29.64 -20.23 1.58
N VAL A 238 29.84 -19.72 0.36
CA VAL A 238 30.94 -18.84 -0.01
C VAL A 238 30.38 -17.44 -0.26
N GLU A 239 30.91 -16.45 0.45
CA GLU A 239 30.58 -15.03 0.22
C GLU A 239 31.72 -14.35 -0.53
N LEU A 240 31.40 -13.74 -1.65
CA LEU A 240 32.33 -13.03 -2.52
C LEU A 240 31.82 -11.61 -2.78
N ASN A 241 32.72 -10.69 -3.11
CA ASN A 241 32.30 -9.40 -3.63
C ASN A 241 31.73 -9.56 -5.04
N ASN A 242 30.82 -8.70 -5.44
CA ASN A 242 30.28 -8.69 -6.80
C ASN A 242 31.22 -7.88 -7.71
N ASP A 243 32.35 -8.47 -8.05
CA ASP A 243 33.42 -7.88 -8.86
C ASP A 243 33.99 -8.88 -9.88
N ALA A 244 34.88 -8.38 -10.74
CA ALA A 244 35.48 -9.19 -11.81
C ALA A 244 36.42 -10.31 -11.32
N GLU A 245 37.02 -10.18 -10.12
CA GLU A 245 37.87 -11.21 -9.52
C GLU A 245 37.03 -12.39 -9.02
N SER A 246 35.95 -12.08 -8.34
CA SER A 246 34.98 -13.07 -7.84
C SER A 246 34.31 -13.86 -8.95
N MET A 247 34.10 -13.25 -10.13
CA MET A 247 33.53 -13.94 -11.29
C MET A 247 34.44 -15.10 -11.80
N LYS A 248 35.75 -15.02 -11.61
CA LYS A 248 36.68 -16.14 -11.94
C LYS A 248 36.44 -17.32 -11.00
N ILE A 249 36.33 -17.05 -9.70
CA ILE A 249 36.08 -18.07 -8.67
C ILE A 249 34.71 -18.72 -8.92
N ILE A 250 33.68 -17.93 -9.24
CA ILE A 250 32.34 -18.44 -9.58
C ILE A 250 32.42 -19.36 -10.81
N SER A 251 33.17 -18.95 -11.84
CA SER A 251 33.33 -19.73 -13.06
C SER A 251 34.00 -21.10 -12.79
N GLU A 252 34.96 -21.18 -11.88
CA GLU A 252 35.59 -22.44 -11.47
C GLU A 252 34.60 -23.34 -10.72
N TYR A 253 33.86 -22.83 -9.75
CA TYR A 253 32.82 -23.60 -9.06
C TYR A 253 31.73 -24.09 -10.02
N TYR A 254 31.34 -23.23 -11.00
CA TYR A 254 30.35 -23.60 -12.00
C TYR A 254 30.85 -24.71 -12.94
N ALA A 255 32.10 -24.59 -13.45
CA ALA A 255 32.73 -25.59 -14.31
C ALA A 255 32.86 -26.94 -13.62
N ASN A 256 33.08 -26.97 -12.30
CA ASN A 256 33.18 -28.18 -11.49
C ASN A 256 31.81 -28.73 -11.04
N GLY A 257 30.71 -28.13 -11.43
CA GLY A 257 29.35 -28.54 -11.06
C GLY A 257 29.06 -28.45 -9.55
N GLN A 258 29.72 -27.53 -8.84
CA GLN A 258 29.65 -27.45 -7.38
C GLN A 258 28.56 -26.48 -6.89
N ILE A 259 28.03 -25.59 -7.77
CA ILE A 259 27.08 -24.58 -7.40
C ILE A 259 25.66 -25.15 -7.32
N ARG A 260 25.02 -25.03 -6.16
CA ARG A 260 23.62 -25.32 -5.93
C ARG A 260 22.73 -24.08 -6.17
N ALA A 261 23.15 -22.89 -5.69
CA ALA A 261 22.44 -21.62 -5.87
C ALA A 261 23.41 -20.45 -5.75
N VAL A 262 23.09 -19.35 -6.44
CA VAL A 262 23.79 -18.06 -6.30
C VAL A 262 22.74 -17.02 -5.93
N HIS A 263 23.01 -16.25 -4.90
CA HIS A 263 22.17 -15.15 -4.44
C HIS A 263 22.99 -13.87 -4.43
N SER A 264 22.44 -12.77 -4.91
CA SER A 264 22.99 -11.43 -4.66
C SER A 264 22.58 -10.97 -3.26
N SER A 265 23.45 -10.20 -2.59
CA SER A 265 23.09 -9.49 -1.37
C SER A 265 22.26 -8.27 -1.76
N GLU A 266 21.00 -8.44 -2.10
CA GLU A 266 20.09 -7.34 -2.25
C GLU A 266 19.47 -7.04 -0.88
N SER A 267 19.63 -5.79 -0.39
CA SER A 267 18.91 -5.36 0.81
C SER A 267 17.40 -5.51 0.54
N ASP A 268 16.71 -6.23 1.39
CA ASP A 268 15.26 -6.26 1.33
C ASP A 268 14.65 -4.97 1.94
N LEU A 269 13.42 -4.68 1.61
CA LEU A 269 12.73 -3.48 2.11
C LEU A 269 12.60 -3.51 3.64
N LYS A 270 12.64 -4.68 4.27
CA LYS A 270 12.62 -4.83 5.72
C LYS A 270 13.93 -4.37 6.36
N GLU A 271 15.07 -4.69 5.74
CA GLU A 271 16.39 -4.21 6.20
C GLU A 271 16.49 -2.69 6.06
N VAL A 272 16.03 -2.15 4.92
CA VAL A 272 15.91 -0.70 4.70
C VAL A 272 15.08 -0.06 5.80
N PHE A 273 13.89 -0.59 6.06
CA PHE A 273 12.99 -0.09 7.10
C PHE A 273 13.65 -0.09 8.47
N LEU A 274 14.31 -1.20 8.86
CA LEU A 274 15.02 -1.30 10.14
C LEU A 274 16.16 -0.28 10.25
N SER A 275 16.89 -0.02 9.15
CA SER A 275 17.98 0.95 9.13
C SER A 275 17.44 2.39 9.30
N VAL A 276 16.34 2.73 8.63
CA VAL A 276 15.65 4.02 8.73
C VAL A 276 15.13 4.26 10.14
N VAL A 277 14.48 3.27 10.75
CA VAL A 277 13.93 3.35 12.11
C VAL A 277 15.04 3.50 13.14
N LYS A 278 16.18 2.78 13.00
CA LYS A 278 17.33 2.88 13.91
C LYS A 278 17.99 4.26 13.86
N LYS A 279 18.20 4.80 12.64
CA LYS A 279 18.78 6.15 12.48
C LYS A 279 17.92 7.23 13.13
N GLY A 280 16.60 7.12 13.08
CA GLY A 280 15.68 8.04 13.75
C GLY A 280 15.80 8.06 15.27
N LYS A 281 16.13 6.92 15.89
CA LYS A 281 16.34 6.84 17.36
C LYS A 281 17.69 7.40 17.83
N SER A 282 18.69 7.45 16.95
CA SER A 282 20.02 7.95 17.29
C SER A 282 20.12 9.48 17.29
N ASN A 283 19.13 10.17 16.75
CA ASN A 283 19.07 11.65 16.71
C ASN A 283 18.26 12.25 17.87
N GLU A 284 17.76 11.44 18.80
CA GLU A 284 16.99 11.87 19.98
C GLU A 284 17.83 11.88 21.29
N ILE A 285 19.17 11.75 21.20
CA ILE A 285 20.09 11.80 22.38
C ILE A 285 20.94 13.08 22.33
#